data_4fbf0f20143d9e5d5e8bb3b6835de98c
#
_entry.id   4fbf0f20143d9e5d5e8bb3b6835de98c
#
_cell.length_a   1.000
_cell.length_b   1.000
_cell.length_c   1.000
_cell.angle_alpha   90.00
_cell.angle_beta   90.00
_cell.angle_gamma   90.00
#
_symmetry.space_group_name_H-M   'P 1'
#
loop_
_entity.id
_entity.type
_entity.pdbx_description
1 polymer ?
#
loop_
_entity_poly.entity_id
_entity_poly.type
_entity_poly.pdbx_seq_one_letter_code
_entity_poly.pdbx_strand_id
1 'polypeptide(L)'
;MELATDRLILREFVEDDWRVLHAIESIPDVVRYLPHEPRTEDAAREYVQGIMVSAREVPRTVIDLAITVRGEGAMIGRCGMGCRDGDVRIAYLWFVIDPAHAGKGYVTEAATALLAHAFEDLKRHRVFGECDPRNASSARVMEKLGMRREAEHLEDVWIKGEWCSTWVYALLDYEWAARR
;
A
#
# COMPACT_ATOMS: atom_id res chain seq x y z
N MET A 1 -11.07 -11.76 -2.00
CA MET A 1 -10.06 -12.03 -0.95
C MET A 1 -10.36 -11.16 0.27
N GLU A 2 -10.14 -11.68 1.47
CA GLU A 2 -10.31 -10.92 2.71
C GLU A 2 -9.20 -11.33 3.68
N LEU A 3 -8.59 -10.35 4.35
CA LEU A 3 -7.62 -10.56 5.44
C LEU A 3 -8.17 -9.89 6.69
N ALA A 4 -8.29 -10.64 7.78
CA ALA A 4 -8.81 -10.15 9.06
C ALA A 4 -7.68 -10.03 10.07
N THR A 5 -7.66 -8.92 10.82
CA THR A 5 -6.75 -8.66 11.93
C THR A 5 -7.54 -8.43 13.22
N ASP A 6 -6.90 -8.01 14.29
CA ASP A 6 -7.60 -7.71 15.55
C ASP A 6 -8.60 -6.57 15.40
N ARG A 7 -8.24 -5.49 14.68
CA ARG A 7 -9.04 -4.27 14.55
C ARG A 7 -9.57 -4.01 13.14
N LEU A 8 -9.04 -4.69 12.11
CA LEU A 8 -9.29 -4.36 10.72
C LEU A 8 -9.82 -5.56 9.93
N ILE A 9 -10.50 -5.23 8.83
CA ILE A 9 -10.77 -6.12 7.71
C ILE A 9 -10.22 -5.46 6.46
N LEU A 10 -9.31 -6.14 5.79
CA LEU A 10 -8.84 -5.78 4.46
C LEU A 10 -9.65 -6.59 3.46
N ARG A 11 -10.42 -5.94 2.62
CA ARG A 11 -11.33 -6.59 1.65
C ARG A 11 -11.09 -6.09 0.23
N GLU A 12 -11.58 -6.85 -0.72
CA GLU A 12 -11.65 -6.37 -2.10
C GLU A 12 -12.45 -5.07 -2.18
N PHE A 13 -12.08 -4.22 -3.14
CA PHE A 13 -12.84 -3.02 -3.44
C PHE A 13 -14.23 -3.38 -3.96
N VAL A 14 -15.23 -2.58 -3.56
CA VAL A 14 -16.58 -2.56 -4.13
C VAL A 14 -16.79 -1.26 -4.89
N GLU A 15 -17.77 -1.24 -5.78
CA GLU A 15 -17.98 -0.10 -6.69
C GLU A 15 -18.06 1.24 -5.95
N ASP A 16 -18.79 1.31 -4.84
CA ASP A 16 -19.00 2.55 -4.08
C ASP A 16 -17.76 3.06 -3.32
N ASP A 17 -16.70 2.27 -3.19
CA ASP A 17 -15.46 2.69 -2.51
C ASP A 17 -14.76 3.87 -3.21
N TRP A 18 -15.08 4.14 -4.49
CA TRP A 18 -14.53 5.30 -5.18
C TRP A 18 -14.81 6.62 -4.46
N ARG A 19 -15.96 6.73 -3.76
CA ARG A 19 -16.32 7.95 -3.01
C ARG A 19 -15.36 8.22 -1.88
N VAL A 20 -15.02 7.18 -1.13
CA VAL A 20 -14.06 7.28 -0.02
C VAL A 20 -12.65 7.43 -0.55
N LEU A 21 -12.28 6.70 -1.61
CA LEU A 21 -10.99 6.86 -2.27
C LEU A 21 -10.80 8.30 -2.76
N HIS A 22 -11.81 8.89 -3.41
CA HIS A 22 -11.77 10.28 -3.83
C HIS A 22 -11.65 11.21 -2.62
N ALA A 23 -12.47 11.04 -1.58
CA ALA A 23 -12.44 11.88 -0.38
C ALA A 23 -11.04 11.89 0.27
N ILE A 24 -10.33 10.76 0.28
CA ILE A 24 -8.98 10.64 0.84
C ILE A 24 -7.92 11.21 -0.14
N GLU A 25 -7.91 10.75 -1.40
CA GLU A 25 -6.83 11.06 -2.35
C GLU A 25 -7.06 12.36 -3.16
N SER A 26 -8.14 13.10 -2.91
CA SER A 26 -8.29 14.49 -3.34
C SER A 26 -7.60 15.50 -2.39
N ILE A 27 -7.19 15.07 -1.20
CA ILE A 27 -6.48 15.91 -0.23
C ILE A 27 -5.02 16.06 -0.67
N PRO A 28 -4.54 17.28 -0.97
CA PRO A 28 -3.17 17.49 -1.48
C PRO A 28 -2.09 16.91 -0.57
N ASP A 29 -2.23 17.04 0.76
CA ASP A 29 -1.24 16.52 1.71
C ASP A 29 -1.17 14.99 1.72
N VAL A 30 -2.27 14.29 1.45
CA VAL A 30 -2.30 12.82 1.36
C VAL A 30 -1.51 12.33 0.15
N VAL A 31 -1.69 13.00 -0.98
CA VAL A 31 -1.02 12.60 -2.23
C VAL A 31 0.30 13.32 -2.46
N ARG A 32 0.75 14.14 -1.51
CA ARG A 32 1.95 14.99 -1.66
C ARG A 32 3.17 14.24 -2.20
N TYR A 33 3.42 13.03 -1.71
CA TYR A 33 4.54 12.17 -2.08
C TYR A 33 4.16 11.02 -3.02
N LEU A 34 2.92 11.00 -3.49
CA LEU A 34 2.48 10.02 -4.48
C LEU A 34 2.75 10.53 -5.90
N PRO A 35 2.95 9.63 -6.87
CA PRO A 35 3.30 10.01 -8.24
C PRO A 35 2.15 10.66 -9.03
N HIS A 36 0.94 10.71 -8.46
CA HIS A 36 -0.24 11.30 -9.11
C HIS A 36 -0.71 12.57 -8.38
N GLU A 37 -1.37 13.45 -9.12
CA GLU A 37 -2.06 14.61 -8.57
C GLU A 37 -3.28 14.21 -7.72
N PRO A 38 -3.87 15.14 -6.93
CA PRO A 38 -5.13 14.88 -6.25
C PRO A 38 -6.16 14.29 -7.21
N ARG A 39 -6.76 13.17 -6.83
CA ARG A 39 -7.70 12.45 -7.72
C ARG A 39 -8.99 13.24 -7.91
N THR A 40 -9.46 13.30 -9.14
CA THR A 40 -10.82 13.67 -9.45
C THR A 40 -11.78 12.51 -9.15
N GLU A 41 -13.08 12.77 -9.10
CA GLU A 41 -14.09 11.70 -8.97
C GLU A 41 -13.96 10.66 -10.08
N ASP A 42 -13.79 11.08 -11.33
CA ASP A 42 -13.64 10.17 -12.46
C ASP A 42 -12.40 9.30 -12.34
N ALA A 43 -11.26 9.89 -11.97
CA ALA A 43 -10.02 9.13 -11.72
C ALA A 43 -10.15 8.13 -10.56
N ALA A 44 -10.94 8.46 -9.54
CA ALA A 44 -11.21 7.52 -8.44
C ALA A 44 -12.12 6.36 -8.89
N ARG A 45 -13.13 6.63 -9.71
CA ARG A 45 -14.01 5.60 -10.31
C ARG A 45 -13.22 4.66 -11.22
N GLU A 46 -12.42 5.22 -12.12
CA GLU A 46 -11.55 4.43 -13.02
C GLU A 46 -10.58 3.54 -12.23
N TYR A 47 -9.97 4.10 -11.18
CA TYR A 47 -9.07 3.34 -10.32
C TYR A 47 -9.77 2.14 -9.68
N VAL A 48 -10.92 2.36 -9.01
CA VAL A 48 -11.67 1.29 -8.36
C VAL A 48 -12.12 0.23 -9.36
N GLN A 49 -12.62 0.63 -10.54
CA GLN A 49 -12.98 -0.30 -11.60
C GLN A 49 -11.77 -1.13 -12.06
N GLY A 50 -10.61 -0.48 -12.27
CA GLY A 50 -9.37 -1.15 -12.65
C GLY A 50 -8.94 -2.20 -11.61
N ILE A 51 -8.98 -1.87 -10.32
CA ILE A 51 -8.63 -2.81 -9.24
C ILE A 51 -9.63 -3.97 -9.17
N MET A 52 -10.93 -3.71 -9.33
CA MET A 52 -11.96 -4.77 -9.37
C MET A 52 -11.76 -5.73 -10.56
N VAL A 53 -11.26 -5.25 -11.70
CA VAL A 53 -10.88 -6.08 -12.85
C VAL A 53 -9.64 -6.89 -12.52
N SER A 54 -8.55 -6.25 -12.05
CA SER A 54 -7.30 -6.92 -11.68
C SER A 54 -7.48 -7.98 -10.59
N ALA A 55 -8.46 -7.82 -9.71
CA ALA A 55 -8.78 -8.81 -8.68
C ALA A 55 -9.24 -10.17 -9.25
N ARG A 56 -9.67 -10.20 -10.53
CA ARG A 56 -10.17 -11.40 -11.23
C ARG A 56 -9.13 -12.03 -12.14
N GLU A 57 -7.97 -11.41 -12.28
CA GLU A 57 -6.90 -11.92 -13.17
C GLU A 57 -6.27 -13.20 -12.64
N VAL A 58 -5.86 -14.08 -13.56
CA VAL A 58 -5.15 -15.33 -13.25
C VAL A 58 -3.96 -15.47 -14.21
N PRO A 59 -2.70 -15.46 -13.72
CA PRO A 59 -2.31 -15.23 -12.33
C PRO A 59 -2.56 -13.80 -11.88
N ARG A 60 -2.94 -13.61 -10.62
CA ARG A 60 -3.10 -12.28 -10.03
C ARG A 60 -1.74 -11.66 -9.72
N THR A 61 -1.45 -10.52 -10.34
CA THR A 61 -0.19 -9.79 -10.18
C THR A 61 -0.30 -8.58 -9.27
N VAL A 62 -1.53 -8.05 -9.08
CA VAL A 62 -1.82 -6.90 -8.23
C VAL A 62 -2.87 -7.29 -7.18
N ILE A 63 -2.57 -6.99 -5.93
CA ILE A 63 -3.49 -7.09 -4.80
C ILE A 63 -3.58 -5.70 -4.19
N ASP A 64 -4.75 -5.07 -4.26
CA ASP A 64 -5.00 -3.81 -3.57
C ASP A 64 -6.32 -3.95 -2.82
N LEU A 65 -6.28 -3.72 -1.52
CA LEU A 65 -7.38 -3.99 -0.60
C LEU A 65 -7.82 -2.71 0.11
N ALA A 66 -9.11 -2.52 0.20
CA ALA A 66 -9.71 -1.52 1.06
C ALA A 66 -9.52 -1.91 2.53
N ILE A 67 -9.04 -0.98 3.34
CA ILE A 67 -8.92 -1.13 4.80
C ILE A 67 -10.21 -0.64 5.43
N THR A 68 -10.87 -1.46 6.26
CA THR A 68 -12.04 -1.09 7.06
C THR A 68 -11.81 -1.42 8.52
N VAL A 69 -12.39 -0.63 9.43
CA VAL A 69 -12.40 -0.97 10.87
C VAL A 69 -13.50 -1.99 11.13
N ARG A 70 -13.20 -3.01 11.93
CA ARG A 70 -14.18 -4.04 12.30
C ARG A 70 -15.42 -3.41 12.92
N GLY A 71 -16.58 -3.78 12.42
CA GLY A 71 -17.88 -3.30 12.90
C GLY A 71 -18.33 -1.95 12.31
N GLU A 72 -17.44 -1.20 11.63
CA GLU A 72 -17.80 0.10 11.04
C GLU A 72 -18.12 -0.01 9.54
N GLY A 73 -17.50 -0.96 8.83
CA GLY A 73 -17.75 -1.26 7.42
C GLY A 73 -17.22 -0.23 6.41
N ALA A 74 -17.08 1.03 6.81
CA ALA A 74 -16.57 2.08 5.94
C ALA A 74 -15.07 1.92 5.66
N MET A 75 -14.65 2.16 4.43
CA MET A 75 -13.25 2.21 4.04
C MET A 75 -12.57 3.40 4.73
N ILE A 76 -11.37 3.18 5.29
CA ILE A 76 -10.54 4.23 5.90
C ILE A 76 -9.20 4.42 5.19
N GLY A 77 -8.91 3.63 4.17
CA GLY A 77 -7.67 3.65 3.43
C GLY A 77 -7.51 2.40 2.58
N ARG A 78 -6.33 2.22 2.03
CA ARG A 78 -6.00 1.04 1.22
C ARG A 78 -4.57 0.58 1.48
N CYS A 79 -4.35 -0.71 1.27
CA CYS A 79 -3.02 -1.32 1.32
C CYS A 79 -2.92 -2.38 0.23
N GLY A 80 -1.85 -2.33 -0.53
CA GLY A 80 -1.69 -3.22 -1.66
C GLY A 80 -0.25 -3.60 -1.95
N MET A 81 -0.11 -4.59 -2.84
CA MET A 81 1.17 -4.99 -3.41
C MET A 81 1.00 -5.42 -4.86
N GLY A 82 2.05 -5.22 -5.66
CA GLY A 82 2.10 -5.65 -7.05
C GLY A 82 3.42 -6.32 -7.39
N CYS A 83 3.42 -7.21 -8.38
CA CYS A 83 4.65 -7.82 -8.88
C CYS A 83 5.51 -6.77 -9.58
N ARG A 84 6.82 -6.79 -9.34
CA ARG A 84 7.76 -5.95 -10.07
C ARG A 84 8.15 -6.62 -11.38
N ASP A 85 8.00 -5.93 -12.49
CA ASP A 85 8.42 -6.38 -13.84
C ASP A 85 7.89 -7.78 -14.21
N GLY A 86 6.72 -8.16 -13.68
CA GLY A 86 6.10 -9.47 -13.90
C GLY A 86 6.71 -10.62 -13.07
N ASP A 87 7.76 -10.37 -12.29
CA ASP A 87 8.33 -11.40 -11.39
C ASP A 87 7.46 -11.56 -10.15
N VAL A 88 6.73 -12.66 -10.11
CA VAL A 88 5.86 -12.99 -8.98
C VAL A 88 6.59 -13.22 -7.66
N ARG A 89 7.92 -13.40 -7.67
CA ARG A 89 8.71 -13.59 -6.45
C ARG A 89 9.01 -12.28 -5.73
N ILE A 90 8.87 -11.12 -6.42
CA ILE A 90 9.18 -9.80 -5.91
C ILE A 90 7.92 -8.96 -5.93
N ALA A 91 7.55 -8.35 -4.80
CA ALA A 91 6.41 -7.48 -4.69
C ALA A 91 6.79 -6.08 -4.19
N TYR A 92 6.14 -5.07 -4.77
CA TYR A 92 6.17 -3.69 -4.33
C TYR A 92 4.96 -3.41 -3.45
N LEU A 93 5.17 -2.87 -2.25
CA LEU A 93 4.16 -2.55 -1.24
C LEU A 93 3.78 -1.07 -1.31
N TRP A 94 2.49 -0.76 -1.21
CA TRP A 94 1.98 0.61 -1.03
C TRP A 94 0.84 0.66 -0.02
N PHE A 95 0.60 1.84 0.52
CA PHE A 95 -0.51 2.10 1.43
C PHE A 95 -0.89 3.59 1.44
N VAL A 96 -2.16 3.86 1.68
CA VAL A 96 -2.73 5.19 1.90
C VAL A 96 -3.77 5.09 3.01
N ILE A 97 -3.84 6.08 3.88
CA ILE A 97 -4.80 6.13 4.98
C ILE A 97 -5.46 7.52 5.05
N ASP A 98 -6.73 7.56 5.40
CA ASP A 98 -7.43 8.77 5.77
C ASP A 98 -6.70 9.49 6.93
N PRO A 99 -6.39 10.79 6.80
CA PRO A 99 -5.77 11.57 7.87
C PRO A 99 -6.48 11.46 9.23
N ALA A 100 -7.80 11.34 9.25
CA ALA A 100 -8.59 11.15 10.48
C ALA A 100 -8.28 9.82 11.20
N HIS A 101 -7.69 8.87 10.48
CA HIS A 101 -7.31 7.56 10.98
C HIS A 101 -5.79 7.35 11.08
N ALA A 102 -5.00 8.37 10.73
CA ALA A 102 -3.55 8.33 10.84
C ALA A 102 -3.07 8.24 12.31
N GLY A 103 -1.86 7.71 12.50
CA GLY A 103 -1.23 7.63 13.83
C GLY A 103 -1.78 6.52 14.76
N LYS A 104 -2.87 5.85 14.40
CA LYS A 104 -3.51 4.78 15.21
C LYS A 104 -2.90 3.38 15.00
N GLY A 105 -1.88 3.26 14.14
CA GLY A 105 -1.22 1.99 13.82
C GLY A 105 -1.95 1.12 12.79
N TYR A 106 -3.06 1.58 12.23
CA TYR A 106 -3.86 0.82 11.28
C TYR A 106 -3.09 0.42 10.02
N VAL A 107 -2.31 1.32 9.44
CA VAL A 107 -1.48 0.99 8.27
C VAL A 107 -0.46 -0.10 8.58
N THR A 108 0.21 -0.02 9.73
CA THR A 108 1.18 -1.06 10.13
C THR A 108 0.49 -2.41 10.32
N GLU A 109 -0.69 -2.43 10.95
CA GLU A 109 -1.48 -3.65 11.16
C GLU A 109 -1.94 -4.25 9.82
N ALA A 110 -2.50 -3.42 8.94
CA ALA A 110 -2.94 -3.83 7.60
C ALA A 110 -1.79 -4.39 6.75
N ALA A 111 -0.67 -3.65 6.69
CA ALA A 111 0.49 -4.08 5.93
C ALA A 111 1.15 -5.33 6.52
N THR A 112 1.12 -5.54 7.85
CA THR A 112 1.58 -6.78 8.48
C THR A 112 0.76 -7.98 8.01
N ALA A 113 -0.57 -7.86 7.96
CA ALA A 113 -1.43 -8.93 7.45
C ALA A 113 -1.16 -9.22 5.96
N LEU A 114 -0.93 -8.17 5.17
CA LEU A 114 -0.60 -8.32 3.75
C LEU A 114 0.79 -8.96 3.53
N LEU A 115 1.79 -8.61 4.36
CA LEU A 115 3.11 -9.24 4.35
C LEU A 115 3.04 -10.72 4.74
N ALA A 116 2.22 -11.08 5.75
CA ALA A 116 1.97 -12.47 6.10
C ALA A 116 1.43 -13.24 4.88
N HIS A 117 0.40 -12.71 4.22
CA HIS A 117 -0.14 -13.29 3.00
C HIS A 117 0.91 -13.41 1.89
N ALA A 118 1.75 -12.38 1.70
CA ALA A 118 2.80 -12.38 0.68
C ALA A 118 3.81 -13.50 0.89
N PHE A 119 4.34 -13.65 2.11
CA PHE A 119 5.40 -14.60 2.41
C PHE A 119 4.87 -16.01 2.68
N GLU A 120 3.73 -16.15 3.37
CA GLU A 120 3.22 -17.43 3.85
C GLU A 120 2.34 -18.13 2.83
N ASP A 121 1.47 -17.40 2.13
CA ASP A 121 0.54 -18.00 1.15
C ASP A 121 1.10 -17.92 -0.26
N LEU A 122 1.56 -16.73 -0.69
CA LEU A 122 2.04 -16.50 -2.06
C LEU A 122 3.51 -16.87 -2.26
N LYS A 123 4.26 -17.18 -1.17
CA LYS A 123 5.67 -17.59 -1.22
C LYS A 123 6.56 -16.57 -1.95
N ARG A 124 6.27 -15.28 -1.75
CA ARG A 124 7.14 -14.22 -2.25
C ARG A 124 8.50 -14.31 -1.57
N HIS A 125 9.57 -14.12 -2.32
CA HIS A 125 10.93 -14.07 -1.77
C HIS A 125 11.24 -12.69 -1.18
N ARG A 126 10.72 -11.63 -1.79
CA ARG A 126 11.04 -10.25 -1.42
C ARG A 126 9.81 -9.35 -1.52
N VAL A 127 9.60 -8.55 -0.48
CA VAL A 127 8.70 -7.40 -0.53
C VAL A 127 9.52 -6.13 -0.26
N PHE A 128 9.32 -5.10 -1.10
CA PHE A 128 9.96 -3.81 -0.94
C PHE A 128 8.94 -2.68 -1.03
N GLY A 129 9.31 -1.52 -0.50
CA GLY A 129 8.53 -0.29 -0.60
C GLY A 129 9.47 0.89 -0.77
N GLU A 130 8.97 1.94 -1.35
CA GLU A 130 9.71 3.17 -1.63
C GLU A 130 8.99 4.36 -1.00
N CYS A 131 9.76 5.34 -0.55
CA CYS A 131 9.21 6.62 -0.11
C CYS A 131 10.19 7.76 -0.35
N ASP A 132 9.64 8.96 -0.52
CA ASP A 132 10.43 10.19 -0.44
C ASP A 132 11.03 10.31 0.97
N PRO A 133 12.32 10.68 1.13
CA PRO A 133 12.94 10.90 2.43
C PRO A 133 12.21 11.89 3.34
N ARG A 134 11.47 12.83 2.73
CA ARG A 134 10.62 13.80 3.46
C ARG A 134 9.35 13.18 4.02
N ASN A 135 8.95 11.99 3.57
CA ASN A 135 7.79 11.24 4.05
C ASN A 135 8.15 10.38 5.28
N ALA A 136 8.44 11.04 6.40
CA ALA A 136 8.82 10.36 7.63
C ALA A 136 7.73 9.40 8.18
N SER A 137 6.46 9.60 7.81
CA SER A 137 5.37 8.69 8.21
C SER A 137 5.45 7.36 7.49
N SER A 138 5.69 7.37 6.18
CA SER A 138 5.86 6.16 5.38
C SER A 138 7.11 5.38 5.81
N ALA A 139 8.24 6.07 6.00
CA ALA A 139 9.47 5.47 6.50
C ALA A 139 9.24 4.74 7.83
N ARG A 140 8.60 5.40 8.80
CA ARG A 140 8.26 4.79 10.11
C ARG A 140 7.35 3.58 10.01
N VAL A 141 6.43 3.53 9.05
CA VAL A 141 5.62 2.34 8.81
C VAL A 141 6.51 1.20 8.34
N MET A 142 7.34 1.41 7.32
CA MET A 142 8.24 0.38 6.79
C MET A 142 9.23 -0.13 7.84
N GLU A 143 9.77 0.75 8.67
CA GLU A 143 10.63 0.37 9.81
C GLU A 143 9.87 -0.49 10.84
N LYS A 144 8.62 -0.13 11.19
CA LYS A 144 7.77 -0.94 12.10
C LYS A 144 7.40 -2.31 11.50
N LEU A 145 7.27 -2.39 10.20
CA LEU A 145 7.13 -3.66 9.48
C LEU A 145 8.43 -4.47 9.49
N GLY A 146 9.52 -3.87 10.03
CA GLY A 146 10.86 -4.41 10.12
C GLY A 146 11.55 -4.56 8.77
N MET A 147 11.14 -3.80 7.81
CA MET A 147 11.88 -3.64 6.57
C MET A 147 13.14 -2.83 6.85
N ARG A 148 14.27 -3.24 6.29
CA ARG A 148 15.53 -2.47 6.38
C ARG A 148 15.64 -1.51 5.21
N ARG A 149 16.18 -0.34 5.45
CA ARG A 149 16.55 0.58 4.38
C ARG A 149 17.78 0.04 3.64
N GLU A 150 17.64 -0.21 2.34
CA GLU A 150 18.69 -0.77 1.50
C GLU A 150 19.36 0.25 0.60
N ALA A 151 18.64 1.29 0.20
CA ALA A 151 19.18 2.31 -0.68
C ALA A 151 18.60 3.69 -0.40
N GLU A 152 19.37 4.69 -0.80
CA GLU A 152 18.98 6.09 -0.96
C GLU A 152 19.42 6.52 -2.35
N HIS A 153 18.47 6.89 -3.19
CA HIS A 153 18.69 7.45 -4.52
C HIS A 153 18.44 8.94 -4.45
N LEU A 154 19.43 9.73 -4.87
CA LEU A 154 19.33 11.18 -4.84
C LEU A 154 18.77 11.69 -6.16
N GLU A 155 17.68 12.48 -6.09
CA GLU A 155 17.07 13.15 -7.25
C GLU A 155 16.85 12.21 -8.45
N ASP A 156 16.31 11.00 -8.16
CA ASP A 156 16.18 9.91 -9.13
C ASP A 156 14.83 9.88 -9.83
N VAL A 157 13.84 10.63 -9.33
CA VAL A 157 12.48 10.64 -9.89
C VAL A 157 11.95 12.07 -10.00
N TRP A 158 11.30 12.37 -11.15
CA TRP A 158 10.63 13.65 -11.38
C TRP A 158 9.16 13.54 -11.01
N ILE A 159 8.72 14.20 -9.93
CA ILE A 159 7.35 14.17 -9.45
C ILE A 159 6.83 15.60 -9.28
N LYS A 160 5.68 15.92 -9.89
CA LYS A 160 4.95 17.18 -9.70
C LYS A 160 5.82 18.44 -9.87
N GLY A 161 6.73 18.42 -10.85
CA GLY A 161 7.55 19.57 -11.19
C GLY A 161 8.81 19.74 -10.36
N GLU A 162 9.21 18.75 -9.56
CA GLU A 162 10.47 18.75 -8.81
C GLU A 162 11.20 17.42 -8.88
N TRP A 163 12.53 17.44 -8.73
CA TRP A 163 13.34 16.25 -8.51
C TRP A 163 13.16 15.77 -7.07
N CYS A 164 12.78 14.52 -6.91
CA CYS A 164 12.61 13.86 -5.62
C CYS A 164 13.64 12.76 -5.45
N SER A 165 14.04 12.51 -4.22
CA SER A 165 14.90 11.39 -3.83
C SER A 165 14.05 10.23 -3.33
N THR A 166 14.61 9.01 -3.38
CA THR A 166 13.89 7.80 -2.99
C THR A 166 14.67 7.01 -1.94
N TRP A 167 14.03 6.67 -0.82
CA TRP A 167 14.47 5.62 0.08
C TRP A 167 13.80 4.31 -0.28
N VAL A 168 14.62 3.25 -0.40
CA VAL A 168 14.15 1.89 -0.66
C VAL A 168 14.25 1.06 0.61
N TYR A 169 13.14 0.47 1.01
CA TYR A 169 13.03 -0.45 2.15
C TYR A 169 12.65 -1.84 1.66
N ALA A 170 13.19 -2.89 2.28
CA ALA A 170 12.85 -4.25 1.88
C ALA A 170 12.86 -5.24 3.05
N LEU A 171 12.15 -6.35 2.81
CA LEU A 171 12.08 -7.50 3.70
C LEU A 171 12.14 -8.78 2.85
N LEU A 172 12.89 -9.76 3.32
CA LEU A 172 13.04 -11.07 2.68
C LEU A 172 12.28 -12.15 3.46
N ASP A 173 11.90 -13.22 2.77
CA ASP A 173 11.14 -14.34 3.33
C ASP A 173 11.78 -14.97 4.57
N TYR A 174 13.08 -15.19 4.56
CA TYR A 174 13.81 -15.73 5.71
C TYR A 174 13.92 -14.75 6.89
N GLU A 175 13.90 -13.43 6.62
CA GLU A 175 13.87 -12.40 7.66
C GLU A 175 12.47 -12.34 8.30
N TRP A 176 11.42 -12.51 7.51
CA TRP A 176 10.04 -12.65 8.01
C TRP A 176 9.91 -13.89 8.90
N ALA A 177 10.41 -15.04 8.45
CA ALA A 177 10.34 -16.28 9.19
C ALA A 177 11.11 -16.24 10.53
N ALA A 178 12.20 -15.49 10.63
CA ALA A 178 13.00 -15.33 11.84
C ALA A 178 12.33 -14.49 12.95
N ARG A 179 11.18 -13.87 12.70
CA ARG A 179 10.42 -13.03 13.66
C ARG A 179 9.35 -13.78 14.44
N ARG A 180 9.19 -15.05 14.16
CA ARG A 180 8.20 -15.94 14.79
C ARG A 180 8.84 -16.82 15.91
#